data_65be1d62e98ce5fe60399202c062721e
#
_entry.id   65be1d62e98ce5fe60399202c062721e
#
_cell.length_a   1.000
_cell.length_b   1.000
_cell.length_c   1.000
_cell.angle_alpha   90.00
_cell.angle_beta   90.00
_cell.angle_gamma   90.00
#
_symmetry.space_group_name_H-M   'P 1'
#
loop_
_entity.id
_entity.type
_entity.pdbx_description
1 polymer ?
#
loop_
_entity_poly.entity_id
_entity_poly.type
_entity_poly.pdbx_seq_one_letter_code
_entity_poly.pdbx_strand_id
1 'polypeptide(L)'
;MSFLRLLESIRSPFLDSIASVITMLGEETVFMLVGMALLWCLDKKWGFRFFFIGLVGNTLNQLLKAIFLIPRPWVLDESFTIVEAAREAATGYSFPSGHTQSVVTVFGTLAVWKKRPWVTVCCTAAILLTAFSRMYLGVHTPLDVGVSLITGVLCVLLLTRLFDCLEGNRRGKLIFGGCAAAFAFVLLCYVLFMPAREANIAEFDAHGVKNAWTLIGTMCGLMLAWWVDDTHTHFETKAVWWAQACKLVIGLGLIIALRVGLKALFKTLFAGAVAADAVRYFLMAVTGGVLWPMTFRFWGSLGAKKEENK
;
A
#
# COMPACT_ATOMS: atom_id res chain seq x y z
N MET A 1 23.55 -15.07 3.85
CA MET A 1 23.64 -15.70 2.50
C MET A 1 23.41 -17.21 2.51
N SER A 2 23.89 -18.00 3.46
CA SER A 2 23.78 -19.49 3.42
C SER A 2 22.36 -20.01 3.22
N PHE A 3 21.36 -19.43 3.89
CA PHE A 3 19.95 -19.80 3.70
C PHE A 3 19.44 -19.48 2.28
N LEU A 4 19.81 -18.34 1.71
CA LEU A 4 19.42 -17.98 0.34
C LEU A 4 20.09 -18.90 -0.70
N ARG A 5 21.35 -19.32 -0.47
CA ARG A 5 22.03 -20.30 -1.33
C ARG A 5 21.35 -21.68 -1.27
N LEU A 6 20.85 -22.09 -0.10
CA LEU A 6 20.05 -23.30 0.01
C LEU A 6 18.75 -23.18 -0.81
N LEU A 7 18.05 -22.04 -0.74
CA LEU A 7 16.85 -21.82 -1.57
C LEU A 7 17.19 -21.78 -3.07
N GLU A 8 18.33 -21.16 -3.44
CA GLU A 8 18.82 -21.16 -4.82
C GLU A 8 19.01 -22.57 -5.37
N SER A 9 19.57 -23.49 -4.58
CA SER A 9 19.86 -24.86 -5.02
C SER A 9 18.61 -25.72 -5.31
N ILE A 10 17.47 -25.35 -4.77
CA ILE A 10 16.18 -26.07 -4.96
C ILE A 10 15.26 -25.40 -5.98
N ARG A 11 15.71 -24.31 -6.64
CA ARG A 11 14.91 -23.62 -7.66
C ARG A 11 14.62 -24.51 -8.85
N SER A 12 13.42 -24.38 -9.36
CA SER A 12 12.97 -25.04 -10.60
C SER A 12 11.92 -24.14 -11.29
N PRO A 13 11.76 -24.23 -12.62
CA PRO A 13 10.79 -23.38 -13.33
C PRO A 13 9.36 -23.47 -12.77
N PHE A 14 8.96 -24.64 -12.27
CA PHE A 14 7.67 -24.84 -11.65
C PHE A 14 7.53 -24.09 -10.32
N LEU A 15 8.50 -24.23 -9.42
CA LEU A 15 8.50 -23.54 -8.13
C LEU A 15 8.69 -22.04 -8.28
N ASP A 16 9.50 -21.59 -9.27
CA ASP A 16 9.70 -20.18 -9.60
C ASP A 16 8.39 -19.53 -10.04
N SER A 17 7.59 -20.23 -10.86
CA SER A 17 6.27 -19.77 -11.28
C SER A 17 5.31 -19.66 -10.10
N ILE A 18 5.27 -20.66 -9.21
CA ILE A 18 4.42 -20.63 -8.00
C ILE A 18 4.83 -19.45 -7.10
N ALA A 19 6.12 -19.30 -6.80
CA ALA A 19 6.61 -18.22 -5.95
C ALA A 19 6.33 -16.83 -6.57
N SER A 20 6.42 -16.71 -7.89
CA SER A 20 6.11 -15.47 -8.63
C SER A 20 4.61 -15.12 -8.56
N VAL A 21 3.72 -16.11 -8.60
CA VAL A 21 2.28 -15.89 -8.41
C VAL A 21 1.97 -15.51 -6.96
N ILE A 22 2.54 -16.23 -5.99
CA ILE A 22 2.31 -15.94 -4.56
C ILE A 22 2.78 -14.54 -4.18
N THR A 23 3.92 -14.09 -4.71
CA THR A 23 4.47 -12.75 -4.39
C THR A 23 3.55 -11.62 -4.84
N MET A 24 2.69 -11.82 -5.86
CA MET A 24 1.73 -10.81 -6.33
C MET A 24 0.76 -10.36 -5.24
N LEU A 25 0.50 -11.20 -4.23
CA LEU A 25 -0.34 -10.84 -3.07
C LEU A 25 0.23 -9.65 -2.28
N GLY A 26 1.54 -9.39 -2.35
CA GLY A 26 2.21 -8.26 -1.72
C GLY A 26 2.32 -7.00 -2.59
N GLU A 27 1.79 -7.02 -3.81
CA GLU A 27 1.87 -5.88 -4.73
C GLU A 27 0.91 -4.73 -4.40
N GLU A 28 1.26 -3.54 -4.87
CA GLU A 28 0.44 -2.33 -4.75
C GLU A 28 -0.96 -2.52 -5.34
N THR A 29 -1.08 -3.29 -6.41
CA THR A 29 -2.36 -3.57 -7.09
C THR A 29 -3.34 -4.28 -6.17
N VAL A 30 -2.89 -5.31 -5.43
CA VAL A 30 -3.73 -6.03 -4.47
C VAL A 30 -4.09 -5.13 -3.29
N PHE A 31 -3.13 -4.36 -2.78
CA PHE A 31 -3.39 -3.38 -1.72
C PHE A 31 -4.47 -2.37 -2.14
N MET A 32 -4.36 -1.80 -3.34
CA MET A 32 -5.34 -0.83 -3.86
C MET A 32 -6.72 -1.47 -4.07
N LEU A 33 -6.78 -2.66 -4.67
CA LEU A 33 -8.04 -3.37 -4.93
C LEU A 33 -8.79 -3.68 -3.63
N VAL A 34 -8.11 -4.25 -2.64
CA VAL A 34 -8.69 -4.59 -1.35
C VAL A 34 -9.10 -3.33 -0.58
N GLY A 35 -8.25 -2.31 -0.56
CA GLY A 35 -8.53 -1.04 0.11
C GLY A 35 -9.74 -0.32 -0.48
N MET A 36 -9.85 -0.24 -1.81
CA MET A 36 -11.01 0.37 -2.48
C MET A 36 -12.29 -0.46 -2.31
N ALA A 37 -12.19 -1.79 -2.35
CA ALA A 37 -13.34 -2.66 -2.06
C ALA A 37 -13.86 -2.45 -0.63
N LEU A 38 -12.96 -2.34 0.35
CA LEU A 38 -13.33 -1.99 1.73
C LEU A 38 -13.97 -0.60 1.79
N LEU A 39 -13.32 0.42 1.24
CA LEU A 39 -13.75 1.81 1.34
C LEU A 39 -15.08 2.07 0.64
N TRP A 40 -15.27 1.52 -0.56
CA TRP A 40 -16.42 1.85 -1.40
C TRP A 40 -17.60 0.89 -1.27
N CYS A 41 -17.34 -0.39 -0.95
CA CYS A 41 -18.35 -1.43 -1.08
C CYS A 41 -18.71 -2.13 0.22
N LEU A 42 -17.78 -2.26 1.16
CA LEU A 42 -17.95 -3.10 2.33
C LEU A 42 -18.13 -2.30 3.62
N ASP A 43 -17.10 -1.57 4.03
CA ASP A 43 -17.06 -0.83 5.29
C ASP A 43 -16.09 0.34 5.18
N LYS A 44 -16.62 1.56 5.01
CA LYS A 44 -15.79 2.75 4.83
C LYS A 44 -14.88 3.05 6.02
N LYS A 45 -15.32 2.74 7.25
CA LYS A 45 -14.48 2.95 8.45
C LYS A 45 -13.23 2.09 8.36
N TRP A 46 -13.41 0.80 8.02
CA TRP A 46 -12.28 -0.11 7.82
C TRP A 46 -11.48 0.21 6.54
N GLY A 47 -12.10 0.76 5.51
CA GLY A 47 -11.42 1.26 4.33
C GLY A 47 -10.43 2.38 4.66
N PHE A 48 -10.86 3.40 5.40
CA PHE A 48 -9.96 4.47 5.86
C PHE A 48 -8.85 3.93 6.78
N ARG A 49 -9.20 3.09 7.77
CA ARG A 49 -8.22 2.43 8.65
C ARG A 49 -7.16 1.66 7.85
N PHE A 50 -7.60 0.87 6.88
CA PHE A 50 -6.74 0.09 5.99
C PHE A 50 -5.71 0.97 5.26
N PHE A 51 -6.17 2.04 4.62
CA PHE A 51 -5.28 2.95 3.91
C PHE A 51 -4.31 3.68 4.83
N PHE A 52 -4.75 4.17 5.97
CA PHE A 52 -3.85 4.80 6.94
C PHE A 52 -2.82 3.82 7.52
N ILE A 53 -3.22 2.60 7.88
CA ILE A 53 -2.30 1.56 8.35
C ILE A 53 -1.26 1.26 7.26
N GLY A 54 -1.70 1.11 6.01
CA GLY A 54 -0.81 0.87 4.88
C GLY A 54 0.17 2.01 4.61
N LEU A 55 -0.32 3.25 4.61
CA LEU A 55 0.52 4.42 4.34
C LEU A 55 1.52 4.68 5.47
N VAL A 56 1.10 4.59 6.74
CA VAL A 56 2.02 4.74 7.89
C VAL A 56 3.04 3.61 7.89
N GLY A 57 2.61 2.35 7.65
CA GLY A 57 3.51 1.21 7.56
C GLY A 57 4.50 1.31 6.41
N ASN A 58 4.05 1.80 5.23
CA ASN A 58 4.93 2.02 4.09
C ASN A 58 5.89 3.19 4.33
N THR A 59 5.44 4.28 4.97
CA THR A 59 6.31 5.40 5.37
C THR A 59 7.41 4.93 6.30
N LEU A 60 7.08 4.09 7.30
CA LEU A 60 8.06 3.47 8.19
C LEU A 60 9.03 2.58 7.41
N ASN A 61 8.54 1.75 6.50
CA ASN A 61 9.36 0.88 5.67
C ASN A 61 10.35 1.69 4.81
N GLN A 62 9.90 2.76 4.16
CA GLN A 62 10.76 3.63 3.35
C GLN A 62 11.77 4.40 4.20
N LEU A 63 11.39 4.82 5.40
CA LEU A 63 12.33 5.48 6.32
C LEU A 63 13.44 4.50 6.77
N LEU A 64 13.08 3.27 7.12
CA LEU A 64 14.07 2.24 7.47
C LEU A 64 14.99 1.92 6.27
N LYS A 65 14.45 1.85 5.04
CA LYS A 65 15.26 1.70 3.83
C LYS A 65 16.28 2.84 3.69
N ALA A 66 15.84 4.06 3.89
CA ALA A 66 16.67 5.26 3.78
C ALA A 66 17.72 5.36 4.90
N ILE A 67 17.44 4.84 6.09
CA ILE A 67 18.42 4.83 7.22
C ILE A 67 19.46 3.73 7.05
N PHE A 68 19.02 2.50 6.78
CA PHE A 68 19.91 1.33 6.82
C PHE A 68 20.66 1.08 5.51
N LEU A 69 20.05 1.42 4.34
CA LEU A 69 20.70 1.41 3.03
C LEU A 69 21.32 0.07 2.63
N ILE A 70 20.71 -1.03 3.05
CA ILE A 70 21.23 -2.37 2.78
C ILE A 70 20.96 -2.73 1.33
N PRO A 71 22.00 -3.02 0.51
CA PRO A 71 21.84 -3.44 -0.87
C PRO A 71 21.11 -4.77 -1.00
N ARG A 72 20.66 -5.07 -2.20
CA ARG A 72 20.00 -6.35 -2.52
C ARG A 72 21.00 -7.51 -2.50
N PRO A 73 20.53 -8.76 -2.24
CA PRO A 73 21.39 -9.94 -2.17
C PRO A 73 22.31 -10.11 -3.38
N TRP A 74 21.83 -9.85 -4.60
CA TRP A 74 22.63 -9.95 -5.83
C TRP A 74 23.62 -8.80 -6.06
N VAL A 75 23.50 -7.71 -5.31
CA VAL A 75 24.48 -6.62 -5.28
C VAL A 75 25.57 -6.91 -4.27
N LEU A 76 25.23 -7.60 -3.17
CA LEU A 76 26.18 -8.01 -2.14
C LEU A 76 27.04 -9.20 -2.56
N ASP A 77 26.51 -10.07 -3.42
CA ASP A 77 27.18 -11.26 -3.93
C ASP A 77 26.83 -11.45 -5.40
N GLU A 78 27.72 -11.01 -6.29
CA GLU A 78 27.52 -11.05 -7.74
C GLU A 78 27.36 -12.48 -8.30
N SER A 79 27.85 -13.49 -7.58
CA SER A 79 27.64 -14.89 -7.96
C SER A 79 26.25 -15.43 -7.61
N PHE A 80 25.47 -14.69 -6.78
CA PHE A 80 24.14 -15.10 -6.37
C PHE A 80 23.11 -14.79 -7.46
N THR A 81 22.39 -15.81 -7.89
CA THR A 81 21.33 -15.66 -8.90
C THR A 81 19.97 -15.36 -8.26
N ILE A 82 19.10 -14.70 -8.99
CA ILE A 82 17.71 -14.45 -8.60
C ILE A 82 16.76 -14.99 -9.66
N VAL A 83 15.50 -15.17 -9.32
CA VAL A 83 14.46 -15.42 -10.32
C VAL A 83 14.18 -14.11 -11.04
N GLU A 84 14.54 -14.00 -12.33
CA GLU A 84 14.52 -12.75 -13.10
C GLU A 84 13.14 -12.07 -13.12
N ALA A 85 12.05 -12.85 -13.14
CA ALA A 85 10.69 -12.32 -13.09
C ALA A 85 10.43 -11.44 -11.83
N ALA A 86 11.21 -11.60 -10.76
CA ALA A 86 11.07 -10.82 -9.55
C ALA A 86 11.92 -9.53 -9.53
N ARG A 87 12.86 -9.37 -10.49
CA ARG A 87 13.81 -8.23 -10.54
C ARG A 87 13.09 -6.90 -10.71
N GLU A 88 12.14 -6.82 -11.64
CA GLU A 88 11.43 -5.59 -11.97
C GLU A 88 10.66 -5.02 -10.76
N ALA A 89 10.05 -5.89 -9.96
CA ALA A 89 9.33 -5.51 -8.76
C ALA A 89 10.25 -5.28 -7.54
N ALA A 90 11.54 -5.62 -7.64
CA ALA A 90 12.52 -5.49 -6.56
C ALA A 90 13.29 -4.17 -6.65
N THR A 91 12.58 -3.05 -6.57
CA THR A 91 13.14 -1.69 -6.63
C THR A 91 13.68 -1.21 -5.28
N GLY A 92 14.66 -0.29 -5.30
CA GLY A 92 15.26 0.30 -4.11
C GLY A 92 16.03 -0.69 -3.22
N TYR A 93 16.38 -0.24 -2.00
CA TYR A 93 17.15 -1.02 -1.02
C TYR A 93 16.41 -2.28 -0.56
N SER A 94 17.19 -3.29 -0.10
CA SER A 94 16.65 -4.58 0.32
C SER A 94 15.86 -4.48 1.63
N PHE A 95 16.47 -3.90 2.66
CA PHE A 95 15.94 -3.90 4.03
C PHE A 95 15.11 -2.64 4.35
N PRO A 96 13.92 -2.81 4.94
CA PRO A 96 13.15 -4.04 5.06
C PRO A 96 12.28 -4.33 3.80
N SER A 97 11.63 -5.52 3.75
CA SER A 97 10.85 -5.97 2.58
C SER A 97 9.53 -5.21 2.40
N GLY A 98 9.37 -4.48 1.28
CA GLY A 98 8.13 -3.77 0.97
C GLY A 98 6.93 -4.68 0.71
N HIS A 99 7.10 -5.78 -0.06
CA HIS A 99 6.04 -6.77 -0.32
C HIS A 99 5.56 -7.44 0.96
N THR A 100 6.49 -7.77 1.88
CA THR A 100 6.13 -8.36 3.18
C THR A 100 5.35 -7.35 4.03
N GLN A 101 5.76 -6.08 4.05
CA GLN A 101 5.02 -5.01 4.73
C GLN A 101 3.62 -4.86 4.16
N SER A 102 3.48 -4.84 2.83
CA SER A 102 2.20 -4.70 2.13
C SER A 102 1.26 -5.88 2.44
N VAL A 103 1.74 -7.13 2.29
CA VAL A 103 0.90 -8.31 2.54
C VAL A 103 0.44 -8.41 4.00
N VAL A 104 1.28 -8.00 4.96
CA VAL A 104 0.86 -7.91 6.38
C VAL A 104 -0.22 -6.86 6.56
N THR A 105 -0.09 -5.70 5.94
CA THR A 105 -1.14 -4.67 5.99
C THR A 105 -2.45 -5.20 5.43
N VAL A 106 -2.43 -5.80 4.23
CA VAL A 106 -3.64 -6.31 3.57
C VAL A 106 -4.30 -7.39 4.41
N PHE A 107 -3.62 -8.49 4.63
CA PHE A 107 -4.23 -9.67 5.25
C PHE A 107 -4.31 -9.56 6.78
N GLY A 108 -3.38 -8.86 7.42
CA GLY A 108 -3.45 -8.58 8.86
C GLY A 108 -4.66 -7.69 9.20
N THR A 109 -4.92 -6.64 8.42
CA THR A 109 -6.10 -5.79 8.61
C THR A 109 -7.40 -6.56 8.34
N LEU A 110 -7.45 -7.43 7.32
CA LEU A 110 -8.61 -8.28 7.04
C LEU A 110 -8.87 -9.27 8.18
N ALA A 111 -7.83 -9.88 8.76
CA ALA A 111 -7.95 -10.78 9.89
C ALA A 111 -8.53 -10.08 11.12
N VAL A 112 -8.01 -8.88 11.44
CA VAL A 112 -8.51 -8.07 12.58
C VAL A 112 -9.93 -7.56 12.32
N TRP A 113 -10.28 -7.21 11.08
CA TRP A 113 -11.63 -6.78 10.70
C TRP A 113 -12.67 -7.89 10.89
N LYS A 114 -12.38 -9.09 10.35
CA LYS A 114 -13.37 -10.18 10.32
C LYS A 114 -13.48 -10.93 11.64
N LYS A 115 -12.44 -10.97 12.47
CA LYS A 115 -12.39 -11.63 13.80
C LYS A 115 -12.88 -13.09 13.78
N ARG A 116 -12.63 -13.82 12.68
CA ARG A 116 -13.02 -15.23 12.54
C ARG A 116 -11.77 -16.11 12.46
N PRO A 117 -11.66 -17.21 13.24
CA PRO A 117 -10.45 -18.03 13.29
C PRO A 117 -9.99 -18.52 11.92
N TRP A 118 -10.88 -19.02 11.08
CA TRP A 118 -10.51 -19.50 9.75
C TRP A 118 -9.99 -18.37 8.84
N VAL A 119 -10.55 -17.15 8.92
CA VAL A 119 -10.02 -15.98 8.18
C VAL A 119 -8.62 -15.65 8.65
N THR A 120 -8.39 -15.67 9.98
CA THR A 120 -7.06 -15.42 10.55
C THR A 120 -6.05 -16.45 10.05
N VAL A 121 -6.42 -17.74 10.03
CA VAL A 121 -5.54 -18.81 9.51
C VAL A 121 -5.20 -18.58 8.04
N CYS A 122 -6.21 -18.33 7.18
CA CYS A 122 -5.97 -18.05 5.76
C CYS A 122 -5.12 -16.81 5.52
N CYS A 123 -5.39 -15.72 6.25
CA CYS A 123 -4.60 -14.49 6.15
C CYS A 123 -3.15 -14.71 6.61
N THR A 124 -2.94 -15.43 7.72
CA THR A 124 -1.59 -15.75 8.21
C THR A 124 -0.85 -16.62 7.20
N ALA A 125 -1.51 -17.61 6.60
CA ALA A 125 -0.91 -18.44 5.55
C ALA A 125 -0.49 -17.57 4.33
N ALA A 126 -1.35 -16.67 3.86
CA ALA A 126 -1.03 -15.75 2.76
C ALA A 126 0.18 -14.86 3.08
N ILE A 127 0.25 -14.32 4.32
CA ILE A 127 1.38 -13.51 4.79
C ILE A 127 2.67 -14.34 4.76
N LEU A 128 2.67 -15.53 5.38
CA LEU A 128 3.88 -16.36 5.48
C LEU A 128 4.34 -16.89 4.12
N LEU A 129 3.42 -17.28 3.24
CA LEU A 129 3.74 -17.74 1.89
C LEU A 129 4.34 -16.60 1.05
N THR A 130 3.77 -15.40 1.11
CA THR A 130 4.35 -14.24 0.42
C THR A 130 5.70 -13.87 1.00
N ALA A 131 5.85 -13.84 2.31
CA ALA A 131 7.12 -13.57 2.98
C ALA A 131 8.20 -14.58 2.55
N PHE A 132 7.86 -15.87 2.52
CA PHE A 132 8.76 -16.94 2.06
C PHE A 132 9.10 -16.80 0.58
N SER A 133 8.12 -16.47 -0.28
CA SER A 133 8.36 -16.30 -1.72
C SER A 133 9.43 -15.24 -2.00
N ARG A 134 9.51 -14.16 -1.19
CA ARG A 134 10.54 -13.12 -1.38
C ARG A 134 11.96 -13.64 -1.14
N MET A 135 12.13 -14.55 -0.18
CA MET A 135 13.41 -15.20 0.08
C MET A 135 13.73 -16.25 -0.99
N TYR A 136 12.74 -17.05 -1.40
CA TYR A 136 12.88 -18.04 -2.45
C TYR A 136 13.29 -17.41 -3.79
N LEU A 137 12.63 -16.31 -4.19
CA LEU A 137 12.95 -15.55 -5.40
C LEU A 137 14.33 -14.88 -5.35
N GLY A 138 14.96 -14.83 -4.17
CA GLY A 138 16.33 -14.30 -3.97
C GLY A 138 16.39 -12.78 -3.81
N VAL A 139 15.27 -12.11 -3.65
CA VAL A 139 15.21 -10.64 -3.65
C VAL A 139 15.29 -10.00 -2.26
N HIS A 140 15.15 -10.82 -1.20
CA HIS A 140 15.23 -10.38 0.20
C HIS A 140 15.88 -11.43 1.09
N THR A 141 16.57 -10.98 2.15
CA THR A 141 17.12 -11.85 3.19
C THR A 141 16.06 -12.18 4.26
N PRO A 142 16.29 -13.21 5.10
CA PRO A 142 15.42 -13.49 6.26
C PRO A 142 15.28 -12.29 7.21
N LEU A 143 16.34 -11.47 7.36
CA LEU A 143 16.29 -10.27 8.18
C LEU A 143 15.33 -9.21 7.60
N ASP A 144 15.38 -8.97 6.29
CA ASP A 144 14.49 -8.02 5.60
C ASP A 144 13.02 -8.40 5.81
N VAL A 145 12.74 -9.68 5.68
CA VAL A 145 11.39 -10.25 5.83
C VAL A 145 10.96 -10.24 7.29
N GLY A 146 11.81 -10.69 8.21
CA GLY A 146 11.51 -10.74 9.64
C GLY A 146 11.16 -9.39 10.24
N VAL A 147 11.96 -8.35 9.91
CA VAL A 147 11.69 -6.99 10.38
C VAL A 147 10.39 -6.45 9.78
N SER A 148 10.09 -6.73 8.50
CA SER A 148 8.83 -6.31 7.89
C SER A 148 7.61 -7.01 8.49
N LEU A 149 7.72 -8.29 8.87
CA LEU A 149 6.67 -9.00 9.58
C LEU A 149 6.38 -8.34 10.93
N ILE A 150 7.43 -8.08 11.72
CA ILE A 150 7.29 -7.45 13.04
C ILE A 150 6.69 -6.04 12.92
N THR A 151 7.29 -5.18 12.11
CA THR A 151 6.83 -3.79 11.95
C THR A 151 5.43 -3.72 11.36
N GLY A 152 5.11 -4.59 10.39
CA GLY A 152 3.77 -4.68 9.80
C GLY A 152 2.71 -5.11 10.80
N VAL A 153 2.97 -6.16 11.57
CA VAL A 153 2.04 -6.63 12.62
C VAL A 153 1.85 -5.56 13.69
N LEU A 154 2.93 -4.91 14.14
CA LEU A 154 2.84 -3.81 15.10
C LEU A 154 2.00 -2.64 14.55
N CYS A 155 2.22 -2.22 13.29
CA CYS A 155 1.39 -1.20 12.66
C CYS A 155 -0.09 -1.59 12.64
N VAL A 156 -0.43 -2.82 12.22
CA VAL A 156 -1.82 -3.28 12.18
C VAL A 156 -2.45 -3.25 13.58
N LEU A 157 -1.78 -3.82 14.59
CA LEU A 157 -2.35 -3.94 15.93
C LEU A 157 -2.45 -2.59 16.66
N LEU A 158 -1.38 -1.79 16.64
CA LEU A 158 -1.32 -0.52 17.35
C LEU A 158 -2.24 0.51 16.72
N LEU A 159 -2.21 0.65 15.38
CA LEU A 159 -3.05 1.62 14.70
C LEU A 159 -4.54 1.22 14.75
N THR A 160 -4.87 -0.08 14.67
CA THR A 160 -6.27 -0.50 14.86
C THR A 160 -6.80 -0.09 16.25
N ARG A 161 -6.03 -0.34 17.31
CA ARG A 161 -6.41 0.11 18.65
C ARG A 161 -6.54 1.63 18.76
N LEU A 162 -5.60 2.36 18.17
CA LEU A 162 -5.65 3.81 18.12
C LEU A 162 -6.92 4.29 17.41
N PHE A 163 -7.28 3.71 16.28
CA PHE A 163 -8.52 4.05 15.58
C PHE A 163 -9.77 3.76 16.40
N ASP A 164 -9.78 2.71 17.22
CA ASP A 164 -10.90 2.43 18.14
C ASP A 164 -11.01 3.55 19.19
N CYS A 165 -9.90 4.05 19.72
CA CYS A 165 -9.87 5.20 20.64
C CYS A 165 -10.27 6.53 19.97
N LEU A 166 -10.07 6.65 18.66
CA LEU A 166 -10.42 7.86 17.89
C LEU A 166 -11.88 7.86 17.40
N GLU A 167 -12.63 6.76 17.58
CA GLU A 167 -14.02 6.69 17.16
C GLU A 167 -14.86 7.73 17.91
N GLY A 168 -15.62 8.56 17.15
CA GLY A 168 -16.37 9.69 17.71
C GLY A 168 -15.53 10.94 18.07
N ASN A 169 -14.19 10.83 18.10
CA ASN A 169 -13.31 11.95 18.45
C ASN A 169 -12.75 12.65 17.21
N ARG A 170 -13.48 13.62 16.68
CA ARG A 170 -13.08 14.37 15.48
C ARG A 170 -11.74 15.09 15.65
N ARG A 171 -11.49 15.70 16.81
CA ARG A 171 -10.22 16.39 17.08
C ARG A 171 -9.06 15.40 17.11
N GLY A 172 -9.24 14.24 17.71
CA GLY A 172 -8.24 13.18 17.72
C GLY A 172 -7.91 12.67 16.33
N LYS A 173 -8.93 12.51 15.45
CA LYS A 173 -8.74 12.13 14.04
C LYS A 173 -7.90 13.15 13.28
N LEU A 174 -8.15 14.45 13.46
CA LEU A 174 -7.38 15.52 12.80
C LEU A 174 -5.92 15.52 13.29
N ILE A 175 -5.70 15.36 14.60
CA ILE A 175 -4.34 15.27 15.17
C ILE A 175 -3.62 14.06 14.61
N PHE A 176 -4.26 12.89 14.60
CA PHE A 176 -3.66 11.67 14.01
C PHE A 176 -3.29 11.87 12.54
N GLY A 177 -4.21 12.41 11.73
CA GLY A 177 -3.95 12.68 10.31
C GLY A 177 -2.79 13.65 10.12
N GLY A 178 -2.73 14.72 10.93
CA GLY A 178 -1.63 15.67 10.94
C GLY A 178 -0.28 15.04 11.31
N CYS A 179 -0.27 14.17 12.35
CA CYS A 179 0.93 13.42 12.74
C CYS A 179 1.38 12.45 11.64
N ALA A 180 0.45 11.76 10.96
CA ALA A 180 0.76 10.86 9.86
C ALA A 180 1.33 11.61 8.66
N ALA A 181 0.77 12.78 8.31
CA ALA A 181 1.29 13.65 7.26
C ALA A 181 2.68 14.22 7.64
N ALA A 182 2.86 14.66 8.89
CA ALA A 182 4.16 15.10 9.39
C ALA A 182 5.21 13.99 9.32
N PHE A 183 4.84 12.75 9.64
CA PHE A 183 5.74 11.59 9.51
C PHE A 183 6.17 11.35 8.06
N ALA A 184 5.25 11.43 7.09
CA ALA A 184 5.57 11.33 5.67
C ALA A 184 6.44 12.52 5.21
N PHE A 185 6.23 13.72 5.75
CA PHE A 185 7.04 14.89 5.47
C PHE A 185 8.47 14.75 6.05
N VAL A 186 8.62 14.19 7.24
CA VAL A 186 9.95 13.89 7.83
C VAL A 186 10.71 12.91 6.94
N LEU A 187 10.05 11.85 6.42
CA LEU A 187 10.67 10.96 5.44
C LEU A 187 11.13 11.74 4.20
N LEU A 188 10.26 12.60 3.65
CA LEU A 188 10.60 13.40 2.47
C LEU A 188 11.82 14.29 2.72
N CYS A 189 11.84 15.03 3.82
CA CYS A 189 12.99 15.85 4.20
C CYS A 189 14.25 14.99 4.35
N TYR A 190 14.14 13.84 5.03
CA TYR A 190 15.28 12.96 5.23
C TYR A 190 15.92 12.52 3.90
N VAL A 191 15.12 12.02 2.94
CA VAL A 191 15.65 11.55 1.65
C VAL A 191 16.13 12.68 0.74
N LEU A 192 15.57 13.92 0.85
CA LEU A 192 16.01 15.07 0.07
C LEU A 192 17.34 15.66 0.57
N PHE A 193 17.60 15.56 1.87
CA PHE A 193 18.84 16.07 2.49
C PHE A 193 19.93 15.00 2.66
N MET A 194 19.67 13.77 2.18
CA MET A 194 20.70 12.75 2.14
C MET A 194 21.85 13.16 1.20
N PRO A 195 23.13 12.94 1.61
CA PRO A 195 24.27 13.21 0.72
C PRO A 195 24.19 12.35 -0.54
N ALA A 196 24.61 12.91 -1.68
CA ALA A 196 24.73 12.16 -2.93
C ALA A 196 25.72 10.98 -2.77
N ARG A 197 25.39 9.84 -3.36
CA ARG A 197 26.15 8.60 -3.22
C ARG A 197 26.72 8.15 -4.56
N GLU A 198 27.46 7.03 -4.50
CA GLU A 198 28.05 6.41 -5.67
C GLU A 198 27.01 6.07 -6.75
N ALA A 199 27.39 6.14 -8.01
CA ALA A 199 26.51 5.97 -9.16
C ALA A 199 25.79 4.61 -9.20
N ASN A 200 26.39 3.55 -8.67
CA ASN A 200 25.81 2.20 -8.61
C ASN A 200 24.57 2.06 -7.70
N ILE A 201 24.38 3.02 -6.77
CA ILE A 201 23.24 3.05 -5.83
C ILE A 201 22.32 4.27 -6.03
N ALA A 202 22.68 5.19 -6.96
CA ALA A 202 21.91 6.40 -7.23
C ALA A 202 20.46 6.09 -7.67
N GLU A 203 20.23 4.96 -8.36
CA GLU A 203 18.88 4.51 -8.73
C GLU A 203 18.04 4.17 -7.51
N PHE A 204 18.63 3.56 -6.47
CA PHE A 204 17.93 3.23 -5.22
C PHE A 204 17.52 4.49 -4.45
N ASP A 205 18.39 5.51 -4.43
CA ASP A 205 18.09 6.80 -3.81
C ASP A 205 16.98 7.55 -4.57
N ALA A 206 17.04 7.58 -5.91
CA ALA A 206 16.01 8.19 -6.75
C ALA A 206 14.63 7.53 -6.53
N HIS A 207 14.62 6.20 -6.35
CA HIS A 207 13.40 5.46 -6.03
C HIS A 207 12.84 5.85 -4.66
N GLY A 208 13.70 6.00 -3.65
CA GLY A 208 13.34 6.46 -2.31
C GLY A 208 12.72 7.86 -2.33
N VAL A 209 13.32 8.82 -3.06
CA VAL A 209 12.79 10.18 -3.23
C VAL A 209 11.43 10.17 -3.90
N LYS A 210 11.25 9.38 -4.97
CA LYS A 210 9.96 9.25 -5.64
C LYS A 210 8.88 8.69 -4.72
N ASN A 211 9.20 7.66 -3.93
CA ASN A 211 8.26 7.08 -2.99
C ASN A 211 7.87 8.08 -1.89
N ALA A 212 8.81 8.89 -1.39
CA ALA A 212 8.52 9.90 -0.38
C ALA A 212 7.53 10.97 -0.89
N TRP A 213 7.72 11.48 -2.12
CA TRP A 213 6.77 12.38 -2.76
C TRP A 213 5.38 11.74 -2.96
N THR A 214 5.34 10.49 -3.37
CA THR A 214 4.09 9.73 -3.51
C THR A 214 3.37 9.59 -2.17
N LEU A 215 4.09 9.23 -1.11
CA LEU A 215 3.53 8.99 0.22
C LEU A 215 2.95 10.27 0.84
N ILE A 216 3.67 11.40 0.78
CA ILE A 216 3.15 12.66 1.33
C ILE A 216 1.90 13.12 0.59
N GLY A 217 1.89 13.04 -0.75
CA GLY A 217 0.72 13.39 -1.55
C GLY A 217 -0.49 12.53 -1.23
N THR A 218 -0.30 11.21 -1.17
CA THR A 218 -1.37 10.26 -0.83
C THR A 218 -1.88 10.47 0.59
N MET A 219 -0.99 10.69 1.55
CA MET A 219 -1.34 10.91 2.96
C MET A 219 -2.19 12.17 3.14
N CYS A 220 -1.77 13.28 2.52
CA CYS A 220 -2.53 14.53 2.56
C CYS A 220 -3.90 14.38 1.88
N GLY A 221 -3.96 13.70 0.74
CA GLY A 221 -5.22 13.44 0.04
C GLY A 221 -6.17 12.53 0.84
N LEU A 222 -5.64 11.49 1.48
CA LEU A 222 -6.43 10.59 2.33
C LEU A 222 -6.94 11.31 3.59
N MET A 223 -6.11 12.15 4.21
CA MET A 223 -6.51 12.97 5.35
C MET A 223 -7.65 13.92 4.98
N LEU A 224 -7.54 14.60 3.84
CA LEU A 224 -8.61 15.45 3.31
C LEU A 224 -9.89 14.63 3.06
N ALA A 225 -9.76 13.48 2.42
CA ALA A 225 -10.89 12.60 2.13
C ALA A 225 -11.61 12.14 3.42
N TRP A 226 -10.86 11.74 4.43
CA TRP A 226 -11.43 11.34 5.71
C TRP A 226 -12.13 12.50 6.43
N TRP A 227 -11.52 13.70 6.41
CA TRP A 227 -12.12 14.90 6.96
C TRP A 227 -13.41 15.31 6.23
N VAL A 228 -13.42 15.28 4.90
CA VAL A 228 -14.59 15.60 4.07
C VAL A 228 -15.72 14.59 4.32
N ASP A 229 -15.41 13.30 4.44
CA ASP A 229 -16.43 12.30 4.76
C ASP A 229 -17.01 12.51 6.18
N ASP A 230 -16.17 12.80 7.17
CA ASP A 230 -16.59 13.02 8.57
C ASP A 230 -17.42 14.31 8.75
N THR A 231 -17.34 15.27 7.81
CA THR A 231 -17.98 16.59 7.96
C THR A 231 -19.07 16.88 6.95
N HIS A 232 -19.01 16.35 5.73
CA HIS A 232 -19.85 16.77 4.61
C HIS A 232 -20.51 15.60 3.86
N THR A 233 -19.73 14.64 3.39
CA THR A 233 -20.29 13.64 2.46
C THR A 233 -21.05 12.54 3.17
N HIS A 234 -20.56 12.07 4.31
CA HIS A 234 -21.11 10.94 5.06
C HIS A 234 -21.59 9.81 4.15
N PHE A 235 -20.81 9.51 3.08
CA PHE A 235 -21.25 8.56 2.06
C PHE A 235 -21.55 7.18 2.65
N GLU A 236 -22.51 6.49 2.03
CA GLU A 236 -22.86 5.13 2.38
C GLU A 236 -22.30 4.13 1.38
N THR A 237 -21.85 2.97 1.89
CA THR A 237 -21.32 1.91 1.03
C THR A 237 -22.40 1.03 0.44
N LYS A 238 -23.60 1.00 1.04
CA LYS A 238 -24.69 0.10 0.68
C LYS A 238 -25.18 0.31 -0.76
N ALA A 239 -25.30 -0.77 -1.51
CA ALA A 239 -25.94 -0.84 -2.81
C ALA A 239 -26.24 -2.31 -3.15
N VAL A 240 -27.06 -2.58 -4.17
CA VAL A 240 -27.28 -3.94 -4.68
C VAL A 240 -25.98 -4.52 -5.27
N TRP A 241 -25.84 -5.84 -5.30
CA TRP A 241 -24.56 -6.51 -5.62
C TRP A 241 -23.95 -6.08 -6.97
N TRP A 242 -24.78 -5.95 -8.03
CA TRP A 242 -24.30 -5.52 -9.35
C TRP A 242 -23.87 -4.04 -9.37
N ALA A 243 -24.58 -3.17 -8.62
CA ALA A 243 -24.17 -1.77 -8.46
C ALA A 243 -22.86 -1.65 -7.67
N GLN A 244 -22.61 -2.55 -6.69
CA GLN A 244 -21.32 -2.65 -6.01
C GLN A 244 -20.20 -3.02 -6.98
N ALA A 245 -20.44 -4.02 -7.85
CA ALA A 245 -19.46 -4.42 -8.86
C ALA A 245 -19.17 -3.27 -9.85
N CYS A 246 -20.22 -2.61 -10.38
CA CYS A 246 -20.05 -1.45 -11.26
C CYS A 246 -19.30 -0.30 -10.57
N LYS A 247 -19.67 0.01 -9.33
CA LYS A 247 -19.03 1.04 -8.51
C LYS A 247 -17.52 0.78 -8.33
N LEU A 248 -17.16 -0.47 -8.07
CA LEU A 248 -15.75 -0.86 -7.92
C LEU A 248 -15.00 -0.79 -9.26
N VAL A 249 -15.54 -1.39 -10.32
CA VAL A 249 -14.88 -1.46 -11.65
C VAL A 249 -14.72 -0.08 -12.27
N ILE A 250 -15.79 0.73 -12.28
CA ILE A 250 -15.76 2.09 -12.86
C ILE A 250 -14.83 2.99 -12.04
N GLY A 251 -14.93 2.93 -10.70
CA GLY A 251 -14.08 3.70 -9.81
C GLY A 251 -12.60 3.36 -9.97
N LEU A 252 -12.24 2.07 -10.06
CA LEU A 252 -10.87 1.65 -10.32
C LEU A 252 -10.41 2.10 -11.71
N GLY A 253 -11.26 1.97 -12.73
CA GLY A 253 -10.98 2.48 -14.07
C GLY A 253 -10.69 3.98 -14.07
N LEU A 254 -11.47 4.78 -13.33
CA LEU A 254 -11.24 6.20 -13.16
C LEU A 254 -9.90 6.51 -12.50
N ILE A 255 -9.54 5.81 -11.43
CA ILE A 255 -8.25 5.98 -10.75
C ILE A 255 -7.08 5.62 -11.66
N ILE A 256 -7.19 4.53 -12.43
CA ILE A 256 -6.17 4.12 -13.41
C ILE A 256 -6.04 5.17 -14.52
N ALA A 257 -7.17 5.65 -15.07
CA ALA A 257 -7.17 6.69 -16.10
C ALA A 257 -6.51 7.98 -15.60
N LEU A 258 -6.82 8.41 -14.37
CA LEU A 258 -6.14 9.54 -13.73
C LEU A 258 -4.65 9.30 -13.53
N ARG A 259 -4.25 8.11 -13.06
CA ARG A 259 -2.83 7.75 -12.88
C ARG A 259 -2.04 7.92 -14.19
N VAL A 260 -2.58 7.41 -15.29
CA VAL A 260 -1.95 7.47 -16.61
C VAL A 260 -2.01 8.88 -17.20
N GLY A 261 -3.18 9.49 -17.20
CA GLY A 261 -3.41 10.82 -17.78
C GLY A 261 -2.62 11.92 -17.06
N LEU A 262 -2.66 11.95 -15.72
CA LEU A 262 -1.89 12.92 -14.95
C LEU A 262 -0.38 12.68 -15.06
N LYS A 263 0.09 11.43 -15.21
CA LYS A 263 1.51 11.15 -15.46
C LYS A 263 1.97 11.76 -16.78
N ALA A 264 1.19 11.58 -17.85
CA ALA A 264 1.49 12.15 -19.16
C ALA A 264 1.45 13.70 -19.12
N LEU A 265 0.40 14.28 -18.55
CA LEU A 265 0.22 15.72 -18.40
C LEU A 265 1.35 16.36 -17.57
N PHE A 266 1.70 15.77 -16.42
CA PHE A 266 2.72 16.34 -15.53
C PHE A 266 4.14 16.15 -16.08
N LYS A 267 4.38 15.14 -16.91
CA LYS A 267 5.64 15.00 -17.64
C LYS A 267 5.88 16.18 -18.57
N THR A 268 4.83 16.69 -19.22
CA THR A 268 4.93 17.86 -20.12
C THR A 268 4.96 19.18 -19.35
N LEU A 269 4.09 19.35 -18.35
CA LEU A 269 3.97 20.62 -17.61
C LEU A 269 5.14 20.92 -16.66
N PHE A 270 5.68 19.88 -16.02
CA PHE A 270 6.70 19.99 -14.97
C PHE A 270 8.04 19.40 -15.39
N ALA A 271 8.27 19.21 -16.71
CA ALA A 271 9.51 18.63 -17.26
C ALA A 271 9.96 17.33 -16.55
N GLY A 272 9.01 16.53 -16.07
CA GLY A 272 9.29 15.27 -15.38
C GLY A 272 9.75 15.44 -13.91
N ALA A 273 9.55 16.60 -13.29
CA ALA A 273 9.90 16.81 -11.88
C ALA A 273 9.22 15.78 -10.97
N VAL A 274 10.01 15.05 -10.17
CA VAL A 274 9.54 13.98 -9.28
C VAL A 274 8.55 14.50 -8.23
N ALA A 275 8.69 15.77 -7.82
CA ALA A 275 7.77 16.42 -6.89
C ALA A 275 6.30 16.47 -7.41
N ALA A 276 6.10 16.46 -8.74
CA ALA A 276 4.77 16.40 -9.35
C ALA A 276 4.00 15.11 -8.97
N ASP A 277 4.71 14.05 -8.58
CA ASP A 277 4.08 12.83 -8.09
C ASP A 277 3.26 13.07 -6.82
N ALA A 278 3.67 13.98 -5.94
CA ALA A 278 2.88 14.33 -4.76
C ALA A 278 1.49 14.89 -5.15
N VAL A 279 1.46 15.83 -6.10
CA VAL A 279 0.19 16.41 -6.57
C VAL A 279 -0.67 15.34 -7.27
N ARG A 280 -0.05 14.51 -8.10
CA ARG A 280 -0.74 13.41 -8.79
C ARG A 280 -1.42 12.47 -7.82
N TYR A 281 -0.70 11.97 -6.83
CA TYR A 281 -1.23 11.01 -5.87
C TYR A 281 -2.20 11.65 -4.86
N PHE A 282 -2.02 12.93 -4.53
CA PHE A 282 -3.00 13.72 -3.79
C PHE A 282 -4.34 13.77 -4.55
N LEU A 283 -4.31 14.12 -5.84
CA LEU A 283 -5.53 14.19 -6.67
C LEU A 283 -6.20 12.81 -6.82
N MET A 284 -5.41 11.73 -6.96
CA MET A 284 -5.95 10.37 -6.99
C MET A 284 -6.63 10.01 -5.67
N ALA A 285 -6.02 10.31 -4.52
CA ALA A 285 -6.59 10.03 -3.21
C ALA A 285 -7.88 10.85 -2.96
N VAL A 286 -7.89 12.13 -3.35
CA VAL A 286 -9.10 12.98 -3.28
C VAL A 286 -10.19 12.45 -4.22
N THR A 287 -9.84 12.04 -5.44
CA THR A 287 -10.83 11.46 -6.35
C THR A 287 -11.42 10.18 -5.78
N GLY A 288 -10.60 9.26 -5.27
CA GLY A 288 -11.07 7.99 -4.71
C GLY A 288 -11.80 8.13 -3.37
N GLY A 289 -11.42 9.11 -2.55
CA GLY A 289 -11.99 9.28 -1.21
C GLY A 289 -13.08 10.36 -1.08
N VAL A 290 -13.20 11.27 -2.06
CA VAL A 290 -14.20 12.36 -2.06
C VAL A 290 -15.06 12.33 -3.31
N LEU A 291 -14.47 12.60 -4.49
CA LEU A 291 -15.25 12.86 -5.71
C LEU A 291 -16.05 11.63 -6.15
N TRP A 292 -15.42 10.47 -6.17
CA TRP A 292 -16.09 9.23 -6.52
C TRP A 292 -17.18 8.84 -5.50
N PRO A 293 -16.92 8.85 -4.17
CA PRO A 293 -17.97 8.62 -3.18
C PRO A 293 -19.16 9.58 -3.22
N MET A 294 -19.02 10.81 -3.70
CA MET A 294 -20.16 11.72 -3.89
C MET A 294 -21.21 11.15 -4.86
N THR A 295 -20.86 10.23 -5.75
CA THR A 295 -21.80 9.54 -6.64
C THR A 295 -22.56 8.40 -5.95
N PHE A 296 -22.20 8.00 -4.73
CA PHE A 296 -22.70 6.77 -4.09
C PHE A 296 -24.20 6.84 -3.73
N ARG A 297 -24.75 8.03 -3.55
CA ARG A 297 -26.20 8.21 -3.42
C ARG A 297 -26.95 7.69 -4.65
N PHE A 298 -26.43 7.94 -5.87
CA PHE A 298 -26.98 7.39 -7.09
C PHE A 298 -26.91 5.86 -7.12
N TRP A 299 -25.73 5.28 -6.83
CA TRP A 299 -25.55 3.82 -6.82
C TRP A 299 -26.42 3.12 -5.78
N GLY A 300 -26.61 3.73 -4.61
CA GLY A 300 -27.47 3.22 -3.53
C GLY A 300 -28.95 3.25 -3.88
N SER A 301 -29.39 4.20 -4.72
CA SER A 301 -30.81 4.28 -5.16
C SER A 301 -31.16 3.24 -6.23
N LEU A 302 -30.16 2.65 -6.91
CA LEU A 302 -30.39 1.61 -7.91
C LEU A 302 -30.85 0.32 -7.23
N GLY A 303 -32.11 -0.06 -7.44
CA GLY A 303 -32.72 -1.27 -6.86
C GLY A 303 -33.57 -1.04 -5.61
N ALA A 304 -33.54 0.13 -4.97
CA ALA A 304 -34.42 0.46 -3.85
C ALA A 304 -35.93 0.42 -4.21
N LYS A 305 -36.30 0.64 -5.47
CA LYS A 305 -37.69 0.60 -5.95
C LYS A 305 -38.33 -0.79 -5.99
N LYS A 306 -37.57 -1.87 -5.75
CA LYS A 306 -38.11 -3.24 -5.75
C LYS A 306 -38.54 -3.74 -4.36
N GLU A 307 -38.10 -3.11 -3.27
CA GLU A 307 -38.45 -3.55 -1.92
C GLU A 307 -39.73 -2.90 -1.37
N GLU A 308 -40.17 -1.74 -1.89
CA GLU A 308 -41.43 -1.09 -1.50
C GLU A 308 -42.69 -1.72 -2.14
N ASN A 309 -42.54 -2.64 -3.10
CA ASN A 309 -43.64 -3.31 -3.80
C ASN A 309 -43.71 -4.83 -3.48
N LYS A 310 -43.12 -5.31 -2.39
CA LYS A 310 -43.33 -6.64 -1.85
C LYS A 310 -43.77 -6.55 -0.40
#